data_40f1a496a50284f88d2a8fa4d988409a
#
_entry.id   40f1a496a50284f88d2a8fa4d988409a
#
_cell.length_a   1.000
_cell.length_b   1.000
_cell.length_c   1.000
_cell.angle_alpha   90.00
_cell.angle_beta   90.00
_cell.angle_gamma   90.00
#
_symmetry.space_group_name_H-M   'P 1'
#
loop_
_entity.id
_entity.type
_entity.pdbx_description
1 polymer ?
#
loop_
_entity_poly.entity_id
_entity_poly.type
_entity_poly.pdbx_seq_one_letter_code
_entity_poly.pdbx_strand_id
1 'polypeptide(L)'
;MGSAPLADTFGRRLTISGSAFFYIAGVIIEITSKDVWVQFAMGRLTAGLGIGALSTVVPMYQSESIPKRIRGATVSSYQLFITLGIWTAYMVNYGTSKDYTNSAQWRIPNGLSALWAIILGSTILLLPESPRYAYRKGKVDEARANMARLNGVDPHSAFIDAEIAEIQEKLEAEAAGGDHPWHEIFTGPRMLYRTLLGMVLQAGQQLTGANYFFYYGTTIFSATGLENSYVTSIILGTVNVVATIFGLWVVENVGRRKAMMVGAAWMAMCLFIYSFVGQYGLDRNAPQTTPAAGNVMIVFTCLFIAAFATTWGPLVWAIVGELYPARYRATCMGLATASNWLFNFIISFCSTLITDEINYLYGLVFAVSLVLLFIIVYFFMIETKGRSLEEIDTMYMIHVNPITSSKWDPSSLQKDGLVDTDRLHMGAGGRTFSKAEQAGTHGGILEPAERNENQV
;
A
#
# COMPACT_ATOMS: atom_id res chain seq x y z
N MET A 1 0.88 -2.16 -14.02
CA MET A 1 2.12 -1.92 -14.78
C MET A 1 1.93 -0.89 -15.89
N GLY A 2 0.93 -1.02 -16.78
CA GLY A 2 0.72 -0.03 -17.85
C GLY A 2 0.30 1.38 -17.42
N SER A 3 -0.18 1.58 -16.21
CA SER A 3 -0.62 2.87 -15.69
C SER A 3 0.52 3.83 -15.36
N ALA A 4 1.70 3.33 -14.98
CA ALA A 4 2.84 4.19 -14.68
C ALA A 4 3.35 4.95 -15.91
N PRO A 5 3.61 4.32 -17.07
CA PRO A 5 3.94 5.03 -18.30
C PRO A 5 2.85 6.02 -18.74
N LEU A 6 1.57 5.66 -18.58
CA LEU A 6 0.46 6.57 -18.89
C LEU A 6 0.48 7.80 -17.99
N ALA A 7 0.71 7.62 -16.69
CA ALA A 7 0.82 8.73 -15.75
C ALA A 7 2.03 9.63 -16.03
N ASP A 8 3.13 9.07 -16.51
CA ASP A 8 4.33 9.84 -16.90
C ASP A 8 4.18 10.57 -18.24
N THR A 9 3.27 10.09 -19.12
CA THR A 9 3.02 10.72 -20.42
C THR A 9 1.95 11.81 -20.31
N PHE A 10 0.78 11.48 -19.75
CA PHE A 10 -0.41 12.34 -19.73
C PHE A 10 -0.57 13.16 -18.45
N GLY A 11 0.20 12.85 -17.42
CA GLY A 11 0.04 13.43 -16.08
C GLY A 11 -0.84 12.59 -15.17
N ARG A 12 -0.78 12.91 -13.89
CA ARG A 12 -1.48 12.12 -12.86
C ARG A 12 -2.98 12.38 -12.91
N ARG A 13 -3.39 13.63 -13.03
CA ARG A 13 -4.81 14.05 -13.10
C ARG A 13 -5.58 13.38 -14.23
N LEU A 14 -5.06 13.50 -15.44
CA LEU A 14 -5.73 12.94 -16.62
C LEU A 14 -5.76 11.41 -16.57
N THR A 15 -4.70 10.77 -16.07
CA THR A 15 -4.66 9.32 -15.91
C THR A 15 -5.68 8.84 -14.87
N ILE A 16 -5.85 9.54 -13.74
CA ILE A 16 -6.87 9.20 -12.75
C ILE A 16 -8.27 9.37 -13.33
N SER A 17 -8.55 10.50 -13.99
CA SER A 17 -9.86 10.74 -14.61
C SER A 17 -10.18 9.75 -15.73
N GLY A 18 -9.21 9.44 -16.60
CA GLY A 18 -9.36 8.43 -17.65
C GLY A 18 -9.58 7.03 -17.07
N SER A 19 -8.88 6.66 -16.00
CA SER A 19 -9.09 5.37 -15.33
C SER A 19 -10.48 5.27 -14.67
N ALA A 20 -10.98 6.35 -14.10
CA ALA A 20 -12.35 6.42 -13.59
C ALA A 20 -13.39 6.25 -14.72
N PHE A 21 -13.14 6.81 -15.89
CA PHE A 21 -13.99 6.60 -17.06
C PHE A 21 -14.03 5.13 -17.49
N PHE A 22 -12.88 4.44 -17.55
CA PHE A 22 -12.84 3.00 -17.86
C PHE A 22 -13.60 2.18 -16.80
N TYR A 23 -13.51 2.54 -15.53
CA TYR A 23 -14.29 1.90 -14.48
C TYR A 23 -15.79 2.08 -14.70
N ILE A 24 -16.25 3.31 -14.95
CA ILE A 24 -17.66 3.62 -15.22
C ILE A 24 -18.17 2.84 -16.44
N ALA A 25 -17.41 2.80 -17.53
CA ALA A 25 -17.77 2.03 -18.72
C ALA A 25 -17.93 0.54 -18.40
N GLY A 26 -17.04 -0.03 -17.59
CA GLY A 26 -17.14 -1.41 -17.12
C GLY A 26 -18.41 -1.65 -16.31
N VAL A 27 -18.73 -0.77 -15.36
CA VAL A 27 -19.96 -0.86 -14.54
C VAL A 27 -21.22 -0.77 -15.40
N ILE A 28 -21.25 0.09 -16.43
CA ILE A 28 -22.38 0.18 -17.35
C ILE A 28 -22.58 -1.14 -18.11
N ILE A 29 -21.48 -1.76 -18.58
CA ILE A 29 -21.53 -3.07 -19.25
C ILE A 29 -22.09 -4.13 -18.28
N GLU A 30 -21.66 -4.11 -17.01
CA GLU A 30 -22.15 -5.05 -15.99
C GLU A 30 -23.65 -4.91 -15.72
N ILE A 31 -24.11 -3.69 -15.39
CA ILE A 31 -25.52 -3.48 -15.00
C ILE A 31 -26.51 -3.66 -16.16
N THR A 32 -26.02 -3.53 -17.41
CA THR A 32 -26.84 -3.79 -18.60
C THR A 32 -26.87 -5.27 -18.98
N SER A 33 -26.04 -6.10 -18.36
CA SER A 33 -26.04 -7.54 -18.65
C SER A 33 -27.38 -8.16 -18.25
N LYS A 34 -27.88 -9.07 -19.10
CA LYS A 34 -29.06 -9.87 -18.80
C LYS A 34 -28.59 -11.31 -18.53
N ASP A 35 -28.88 -12.25 -19.38
CA ASP A 35 -28.55 -13.67 -19.12
C ASP A 35 -27.20 -14.11 -19.72
N VAL A 36 -26.37 -13.17 -20.16
CA VAL A 36 -25.08 -13.44 -20.81
C VAL A 36 -23.93 -13.20 -19.83
N TRP A 37 -23.40 -14.28 -19.25
CA TRP A 37 -22.29 -14.21 -18.30
C TRP A 37 -21.02 -13.58 -18.89
N VAL A 38 -20.78 -13.75 -20.21
CA VAL A 38 -19.62 -13.18 -20.92
C VAL A 38 -19.66 -11.65 -20.89
N GLN A 39 -20.86 -11.05 -21.08
CA GLN A 39 -21.01 -9.58 -20.99
C GLN A 39 -20.63 -9.08 -19.58
N PHE A 40 -21.12 -9.75 -18.55
CA PHE A 40 -20.76 -9.40 -17.16
C PHE A 40 -19.24 -9.52 -16.91
N ALA A 41 -18.64 -10.63 -17.39
CA ALA A 41 -17.19 -10.84 -17.26
C ALA A 41 -16.37 -9.75 -18.00
N MET A 42 -16.80 -9.34 -19.20
CA MET A 42 -16.15 -8.24 -19.95
C MET A 42 -16.32 -6.90 -19.24
N GLY A 43 -17.46 -6.66 -18.60
CA GLY A 43 -17.66 -5.50 -17.73
C GLY A 43 -16.68 -5.49 -16.56
N ARG A 44 -16.53 -6.62 -15.86
CA ARG A 44 -15.55 -6.80 -14.77
C ARG A 44 -14.13 -6.60 -15.24
N LEU A 45 -13.76 -7.12 -16.41
CA LEU A 45 -12.43 -6.91 -17.00
C LEU A 45 -12.17 -5.42 -17.23
N THR A 46 -13.12 -4.73 -17.86
CA THR A 46 -13.00 -3.29 -18.16
C THR A 46 -12.92 -2.45 -16.90
N ALA A 47 -13.79 -2.70 -15.91
CA ALA A 47 -13.75 -2.04 -14.61
C ALA A 47 -12.42 -2.31 -13.87
N GLY A 48 -11.93 -3.56 -13.94
CA GLY A 48 -10.67 -3.99 -13.34
C GLY A 48 -9.45 -3.26 -13.91
N LEU A 49 -9.42 -2.96 -15.21
CA LEU A 49 -8.37 -2.13 -15.82
C LEU A 49 -8.35 -0.72 -15.21
N GLY A 50 -9.53 -0.11 -15.00
CA GLY A 50 -9.67 1.17 -14.33
C GLY A 50 -9.18 1.12 -12.88
N ILE A 51 -9.62 0.14 -12.09
CA ILE A 51 -9.20 -0.02 -10.68
C ILE A 51 -7.70 -0.25 -10.57
N GLY A 52 -7.13 -1.11 -11.41
CA GLY A 52 -5.69 -1.41 -11.41
C GLY A 52 -4.84 -0.16 -11.66
N ALA A 53 -5.28 0.73 -12.55
CA ALA A 53 -4.63 2.00 -12.80
C ALA A 53 -4.81 2.97 -11.61
N LEU A 54 -6.01 3.11 -11.06
CA LEU A 54 -6.30 3.96 -9.90
C LEU A 54 -5.48 3.54 -8.67
N SER A 55 -5.35 2.25 -8.40
CA SER A 55 -4.61 1.74 -7.25
C SER A 55 -3.11 2.08 -7.27
N THR A 56 -2.56 2.38 -8.45
CA THR A 56 -1.16 2.82 -8.61
C THR A 56 -1.04 4.35 -8.62
N VAL A 57 -1.88 5.01 -9.41
CA VAL A 57 -1.72 6.45 -9.72
C VAL A 57 -2.24 7.34 -8.58
N VAL A 58 -3.30 6.93 -7.85
CA VAL A 58 -3.84 7.73 -6.75
C VAL A 58 -2.84 7.86 -5.59
N PRO A 59 -2.25 6.79 -5.04
CA PRO A 59 -1.21 6.93 -4.01
C PRO A 59 0.03 7.70 -4.50
N MET A 60 0.38 7.55 -5.79
CA MET A 60 1.46 8.31 -6.41
C MET A 60 1.15 9.82 -6.41
N TYR A 61 -0.03 10.22 -6.88
CA TYR A 61 -0.46 11.61 -6.87
C TYR A 61 -0.46 12.19 -5.43
N GLN A 62 -0.99 11.44 -4.46
CA GLN A 62 -0.98 11.84 -3.06
C GLN A 62 0.45 12.05 -2.52
N SER A 63 1.35 11.13 -2.79
CA SER A 63 2.74 11.22 -2.30
C SER A 63 3.53 12.37 -2.94
N GLU A 64 3.21 12.75 -4.18
CA GLU A 64 3.86 13.83 -4.91
C GLU A 64 3.29 15.22 -4.61
N SER A 65 1.99 15.30 -4.28
CA SER A 65 1.26 16.57 -4.16
C SER A 65 1.11 17.06 -2.72
N ILE A 66 1.32 16.20 -1.72
CA ILE A 66 1.06 16.51 -0.31
C ILE A 66 2.33 16.89 0.42
N PRO A 67 2.28 17.95 1.28
CA PRO A 67 3.41 18.36 2.11
C PRO A 67 3.97 17.21 2.95
N LYS A 68 5.30 17.18 3.13
CA LYS A 68 6.01 16.11 3.87
C LYS A 68 5.41 15.84 5.25
N ARG A 69 4.96 16.90 5.94
CA ARG A 69 4.45 16.85 7.32
C ARG A 69 3.23 15.92 7.49
N ILE A 70 2.32 15.88 6.51
CA ILE A 70 1.06 15.11 6.59
C ILE A 70 1.00 13.96 5.59
N ARG A 71 2.07 13.74 4.83
CA ARG A 71 2.11 12.73 3.75
C ARG A 71 1.79 11.33 4.24
N GLY A 72 2.38 10.91 5.36
CA GLY A 72 2.15 9.59 5.94
C GLY A 72 0.68 9.34 6.26
N ALA A 73 0.05 10.26 6.97
CA ALA A 73 -1.37 10.19 7.31
C ALA A 73 -2.26 10.16 6.06
N THR A 74 -1.93 10.98 5.05
CA THR A 74 -2.74 11.06 3.83
C THR A 74 -2.60 9.81 2.95
N VAL A 75 -1.40 9.24 2.80
CA VAL A 75 -1.23 7.97 2.10
C VAL A 75 -1.94 6.84 2.84
N SER A 76 -1.90 6.85 4.17
CA SER A 76 -2.62 5.86 4.99
C SER A 76 -4.15 6.04 4.92
N SER A 77 -4.66 7.25 4.66
CA SER A 77 -6.10 7.48 4.46
C SER A 77 -6.66 6.76 3.23
N TYR A 78 -5.81 6.39 2.27
CA TYR A 78 -6.20 5.51 1.16
C TYR A 78 -6.84 4.20 1.67
N GLN A 79 -6.26 3.57 2.69
CA GLN A 79 -6.84 2.38 3.30
C GLN A 79 -8.17 2.68 4.01
N LEU A 80 -8.30 3.83 4.68
CA LEU A 80 -9.55 4.23 5.32
C LEU A 80 -10.68 4.38 4.31
N PHE A 81 -10.44 4.99 3.15
CA PHE A 81 -11.46 5.11 2.09
C PHE A 81 -11.84 3.75 1.48
N ILE A 82 -10.90 2.80 1.38
CA ILE A 82 -11.23 1.43 0.98
C ILE A 82 -12.19 0.80 1.98
N THR A 83 -11.91 0.88 3.29
CA THR A 83 -12.77 0.27 4.32
C THR A 83 -14.14 0.94 4.40
N LEU A 84 -14.23 2.25 4.23
CA LEU A 84 -15.49 2.98 4.13
C LEU A 84 -16.31 2.53 2.91
N GLY A 85 -15.64 2.31 1.77
CA GLY A 85 -16.28 1.80 0.57
C GLY A 85 -16.88 0.40 0.77
N ILE A 86 -16.12 -0.52 1.38
CA ILE A 86 -16.59 -1.87 1.72
C ILE A 86 -17.81 -1.80 2.67
N TRP A 87 -17.72 -0.99 3.72
CA TRP A 87 -18.80 -0.81 4.68
C TRP A 87 -20.07 -0.26 4.03
N THR A 88 -19.93 0.78 3.19
CA THR A 88 -21.05 1.35 2.43
C THR A 88 -21.67 0.31 1.51
N ALA A 89 -20.87 -0.50 0.82
CA ALA A 89 -21.37 -1.57 -0.05
C ALA A 89 -22.18 -2.61 0.73
N TYR A 90 -21.76 -3.00 1.94
CA TYR A 90 -22.54 -3.90 2.80
C TYR A 90 -23.87 -3.30 3.22
N MET A 91 -23.91 -2.01 3.58
CA MET A 91 -25.16 -1.32 3.91
C MET A 91 -26.14 -1.28 2.73
N VAL A 92 -25.64 -0.94 1.54
CA VAL A 92 -26.45 -0.90 0.32
C VAL A 92 -26.96 -2.30 -0.03
N ASN A 93 -26.09 -3.32 0.02
CA ASN A 93 -26.47 -4.71 -0.25
C ASN A 93 -27.55 -5.20 0.73
N TYR A 94 -27.44 -4.86 2.01
CA TYR A 94 -28.48 -5.19 3.00
C TYR A 94 -29.82 -4.55 2.66
N GLY A 95 -29.83 -3.24 2.36
CA GLY A 95 -31.06 -2.53 1.97
C GLY A 95 -31.68 -3.14 0.72
N THR A 96 -30.88 -3.36 -0.33
CA THR A 96 -31.41 -3.92 -1.59
C THR A 96 -31.85 -5.39 -1.46
N SER A 97 -31.22 -6.17 -0.58
CA SER A 97 -31.64 -7.56 -0.32
C SER A 97 -32.98 -7.65 0.40
N LYS A 98 -33.32 -6.63 1.21
CA LYS A 98 -34.60 -6.56 1.94
C LYS A 98 -35.75 -6.07 1.06
N ASP A 99 -35.47 -5.07 0.22
CA ASP A 99 -36.53 -4.35 -0.50
C ASP A 99 -36.80 -4.92 -1.92
N TYR A 100 -35.83 -5.63 -2.50
CA TYR A 100 -35.92 -6.12 -3.88
C TYR A 100 -35.67 -7.62 -3.99
N THR A 101 -36.55 -8.31 -4.74
CA THR A 101 -36.41 -9.74 -5.08
C THR A 101 -36.05 -9.96 -6.55
N ASN A 102 -35.90 -8.88 -7.32
CA ASN A 102 -35.61 -8.91 -8.75
C ASN A 102 -34.12 -8.48 -9.04
N SER A 103 -33.77 -8.34 -10.31
CA SER A 103 -32.43 -7.95 -10.72
C SER A 103 -31.94 -6.60 -10.18
N ALA A 104 -32.84 -5.77 -9.62
CA ALA A 104 -32.45 -4.51 -8.96
C ALA A 104 -31.59 -4.77 -7.73
N GLN A 105 -31.77 -5.90 -7.05
CA GLN A 105 -31.01 -6.29 -5.85
C GLN A 105 -29.47 -6.22 -6.07
N TRP A 106 -28.97 -6.64 -7.23
CA TRP A 106 -27.55 -6.61 -7.54
C TRP A 106 -27.14 -5.44 -8.44
N ARG A 107 -28.08 -4.93 -9.29
CA ARG A 107 -27.79 -3.80 -10.19
C ARG A 107 -27.62 -2.48 -9.46
N ILE A 108 -28.41 -2.24 -8.41
CA ILE A 108 -28.34 -0.99 -7.64
C ILE A 108 -26.97 -0.86 -6.95
N PRO A 109 -26.47 -1.84 -6.17
CA PRO A 109 -25.14 -1.74 -5.56
C PRO A 109 -24.02 -1.56 -6.57
N ASN A 110 -24.04 -2.34 -7.67
CA ASN A 110 -23.04 -2.21 -8.73
C ASN A 110 -23.12 -0.83 -9.42
N GLY A 111 -24.32 -0.37 -9.77
CA GLY A 111 -24.50 0.95 -10.39
C GLY A 111 -24.09 2.11 -9.48
N LEU A 112 -24.36 2.02 -8.18
CA LEU A 112 -23.97 3.04 -7.20
C LEU A 112 -22.46 3.17 -7.09
N SER A 113 -21.67 2.13 -7.36
CA SER A 113 -20.22 2.20 -7.38
C SER A 113 -19.68 3.19 -8.42
N ALA A 114 -20.39 3.39 -9.54
CA ALA A 114 -20.04 4.37 -10.56
C ALA A 114 -20.14 5.81 -10.05
N LEU A 115 -21.01 6.10 -9.06
CA LEU A 115 -21.13 7.43 -8.46
C LEU A 115 -19.80 7.89 -7.84
N TRP A 116 -19.12 7.00 -7.13
CA TRP A 116 -17.82 7.31 -6.53
C TRP A 116 -16.75 7.58 -7.59
N ALA A 117 -16.78 6.84 -8.69
CA ALA A 117 -15.87 7.06 -9.79
C ALA A 117 -16.16 8.38 -10.54
N ILE A 118 -17.43 8.76 -10.68
CA ILE A 118 -17.83 10.06 -11.24
C ILE A 118 -17.32 11.20 -10.34
N ILE A 119 -17.52 11.09 -9.04
CA ILE A 119 -17.04 12.10 -8.07
C ILE A 119 -15.51 12.20 -8.16
N LEU A 120 -14.78 11.09 -8.09
CA LEU A 120 -13.33 11.10 -8.18
C LEU A 120 -12.83 11.65 -9.52
N GLY A 121 -13.36 11.13 -10.64
CA GLY A 121 -12.93 11.50 -11.98
C GLY A 121 -13.20 12.96 -12.33
N SER A 122 -14.28 13.55 -11.80
CA SER A 122 -14.59 14.97 -12.00
C SER A 122 -13.83 15.88 -11.05
N THR A 123 -13.76 15.55 -9.76
CA THR A 123 -13.11 16.42 -8.75
C THR A 123 -11.60 16.46 -8.92
N ILE A 124 -10.95 15.38 -9.37
CA ILE A 124 -9.51 15.38 -9.63
C ILE A 124 -9.12 16.40 -10.71
N LEU A 125 -9.98 16.68 -11.67
CA LEU A 125 -9.74 17.68 -12.71
C LEU A 125 -9.74 19.12 -12.16
N LEU A 126 -10.31 19.37 -11.00
CA LEU A 126 -10.30 20.67 -10.33
C LEU A 126 -9.03 20.88 -9.49
N LEU A 127 -8.33 19.81 -9.15
CA LEU A 127 -7.08 19.87 -8.40
C LEU A 127 -5.89 20.21 -9.31
N PRO A 128 -4.82 20.83 -8.80
CA PRO A 128 -3.61 21.08 -9.58
C PRO A 128 -2.90 19.75 -9.94
N GLU A 129 -2.13 19.75 -11.02
CA GLU A 129 -1.29 18.62 -11.39
C GLU A 129 -0.11 18.48 -10.39
N SER A 130 0.48 17.28 -10.31
CA SER A 130 1.66 17.04 -9.48
C SER A 130 2.78 18.04 -9.79
N PRO A 131 3.30 18.78 -8.79
CA PRO A 131 4.43 19.69 -8.99
C PRO A 131 5.67 19.00 -9.54
N ARG A 132 5.93 17.76 -9.09
CA ARG A 132 7.07 16.96 -9.57
C ARG A 132 6.91 16.58 -11.03
N TYR A 133 5.70 16.22 -11.45
CA TYR A 133 5.42 15.94 -12.86
C TYR A 133 5.61 17.18 -13.73
N ALA A 134 5.05 18.33 -13.32
CA ALA A 134 5.18 19.57 -14.05
C ALA A 134 6.66 19.99 -14.20
N TYR A 135 7.44 19.88 -13.12
CA TYR A 135 8.88 20.17 -13.14
C TYR A 135 9.64 19.21 -14.10
N ARG A 136 9.37 17.90 -14.03
CA ARG A 136 9.98 16.89 -14.92
C ARG A 136 9.69 17.14 -16.40
N LYS A 137 8.55 17.76 -16.71
CA LYS A 137 8.19 18.20 -18.09
C LYS A 137 8.78 19.56 -18.48
N GLY A 138 9.66 20.14 -17.67
CA GLY A 138 10.28 21.44 -17.92
C GLY A 138 9.38 22.64 -17.65
N LYS A 139 8.20 22.43 -17.07
CA LYS A 139 7.22 23.50 -16.78
C LYS A 139 7.41 24.02 -15.34
N VAL A 140 8.53 24.70 -15.10
CA VAL A 140 8.93 25.13 -13.76
C VAL A 140 7.93 26.10 -13.13
N ASP A 141 7.40 27.05 -13.88
CA ASP A 141 6.42 28.05 -13.40
C ASP A 141 5.09 27.37 -13.01
N GLU A 142 4.65 26.38 -13.82
CA GLU A 142 3.45 25.57 -13.49
C GLU A 142 3.69 24.74 -12.23
N ALA A 143 4.87 24.15 -12.06
CA ALA A 143 5.23 23.39 -10.86
C ALA A 143 5.20 24.27 -9.62
N ARG A 144 5.75 25.49 -9.71
CA ARG A 144 5.76 26.51 -8.64
C ARG A 144 4.33 26.92 -8.27
N ALA A 145 3.50 27.26 -9.26
CA ALA A 145 2.11 27.66 -9.04
C ALA A 145 1.28 26.54 -8.42
N ASN A 146 1.44 25.30 -8.89
CA ASN A 146 0.76 24.13 -8.36
C ASN A 146 1.16 23.86 -6.90
N MET A 147 2.46 23.95 -6.59
CA MET A 147 2.96 23.77 -5.23
C MET A 147 2.45 24.86 -4.27
N ALA A 148 2.46 26.10 -4.71
CA ALA A 148 1.93 27.23 -3.95
C ALA A 148 0.43 27.06 -3.65
N ARG A 149 -0.35 26.63 -4.64
CA ARG A 149 -1.79 26.34 -4.49
C ARG A 149 -2.05 25.19 -3.51
N LEU A 150 -1.25 24.12 -3.55
CA LEU A 150 -1.40 22.97 -2.66
C LEU A 150 -1.02 23.30 -1.21
N ASN A 151 -0.06 24.20 -1.00
CA ASN A 151 0.40 24.59 0.33
C ASN A 151 -0.32 25.85 0.87
N GLY A 152 -1.11 26.53 0.05
CA GLY A 152 -1.81 27.76 0.45
C GLY A 152 -0.88 28.95 0.72
N VAL A 153 0.29 29.02 0.02
CA VAL A 153 1.32 30.04 0.20
C VAL A 153 1.56 30.80 -1.10
N ASP A 154 2.26 31.93 -1.02
CA ASP A 154 2.65 32.70 -2.21
C ASP A 154 3.65 31.89 -3.07
N PRO A 155 3.50 31.90 -4.42
CA PRO A 155 4.41 31.21 -5.34
C PRO A 155 5.87 31.69 -5.25
N HIS A 156 6.11 32.90 -4.80
CA HIS A 156 7.45 33.50 -4.66
C HIS A 156 7.97 33.46 -3.21
N SER A 157 7.36 32.66 -2.34
CA SER A 157 7.83 32.51 -0.96
C SER A 157 9.13 31.69 -0.90
N ALA A 158 9.99 32.00 0.05
CA ALA A 158 11.23 31.26 0.31
C ALA A 158 10.97 29.76 0.56
N PHE A 159 9.79 29.40 1.08
CA PHE A 159 9.39 28.02 1.27
C PHE A 159 9.26 27.28 -0.10
N ILE A 160 8.59 27.91 -1.07
CA ILE A 160 8.43 27.32 -2.41
C ILE A 160 9.78 27.26 -3.14
N ASP A 161 10.64 28.27 -2.98
CA ASP A 161 11.97 28.25 -3.57
C ASP A 161 12.80 27.07 -3.05
N ALA A 162 12.78 26.81 -1.74
CA ALA A 162 13.46 25.69 -1.13
C ALA A 162 12.92 24.32 -1.62
N GLU A 163 11.59 24.15 -1.70
CA GLU A 163 10.97 22.90 -2.19
C GLU A 163 11.24 22.67 -3.68
N ILE A 164 11.26 23.71 -4.51
CA ILE A 164 11.63 23.61 -5.94
C ILE A 164 13.09 23.25 -6.10
N ALA A 165 14.00 23.87 -5.32
CA ALA A 165 15.41 23.53 -5.33
C ALA A 165 15.64 22.06 -4.95
N GLU A 166 14.92 21.54 -3.93
CA GLU A 166 14.99 20.12 -3.57
C GLU A 166 14.50 19.19 -4.69
N ILE A 167 13.42 19.58 -5.41
CA ILE A 167 12.95 18.79 -6.57
C ILE A 167 14.01 18.81 -7.67
N GLN A 168 14.62 19.96 -7.93
CA GLN A 168 15.68 20.12 -8.91
C GLN A 168 16.87 19.24 -8.59
N GLU A 169 17.40 19.33 -7.39
CA GLU A 169 18.54 18.53 -6.93
C GLU A 169 18.29 17.03 -7.09
N LYS A 170 17.10 16.57 -6.70
CA LYS A 170 16.72 15.16 -6.86
C LYS A 170 16.64 14.71 -8.31
N LEU A 171 16.05 15.53 -9.20
CA LEU A 171 15.96 15.20 -10.61
C LEU A 171 17.31 15.26 -11.32
N GLU A 172 18.18 16.19 -10.95
CA GLU A 172 19.56 16.26 -11.46
C GLU A 172 20.36 15.04 -10.98
N ALA A 173 20.22 14.62 -9.73
CA ALA A 173 20.82 13.40 -9.22
C ALA A 173 20.31 12.14 -9.92
N GLU A 174 19.00 12.09 -10.23
CA GLU A 174 18.41 11.01 -11.04
C GLU A 174 18.98 11.02 -12.46
N ALA A 175 19.11 12.19 -13.10
CA ALA A 175 19.62 12.32 -14.45
C ALA A 175 21.14 12.02 -14.55
N ALA A 176 21.92 12.39 -13.55
CA ALA A 176 23.37 12.11 -13.48
C ALA A 176 23.67 10.61 -13.44
N GLY A 177 22.72 9.80 -13.01
CA GLY A 177 22.84 8.34 -12.99
C GLY A 177 22.75 7.68 -14.36
N GLY A 178 22.40 8.38 -15.45
CA GLY A 178 22.27 7.86 -16.82
C GLY A 178 20.96 7.14 -17.11
N ASP A 179 20.82 6.59 -18.32
CA ASP A 179 19.67 5.77 -18.71
C ASP A 179 19.66 4.47 -17.92
N HIS A 180 18.51 4.19 -17.27
CA HIS A 180 18.35 3.04 -16.40
C HIS A 180 17.37 2.06 -17.01
N PRO A 181 17.88 0.96 -17.56
CA PRO A 181 17.02 -0.08 -18.09
C PRO A 181 16.18 -0.71 -16.97
N TRP A 182 14.92 -1.01 -17.26
CA TRP A 182 13.96 -1.56 -16.31
C TRP A 182 14.47 -2.81 -15.54
N HIS A 183 15.42 -3.55 -16.12
CA HIS A 183 15.97 -4.76 -15.47
C HIS A 183 16.88 -4.45 -14.27
N GLU A 184 17.34 -3.21 -14.08
CA GLU A 184 18.11 -2.82 -12.90
C GLU A 184 17.33 -2.98 -11.58
N ILE A 185 16.00 -3.01 -11.63
CA ILE A 185 15.18 -3.35 -10.45
C ILE A 185 15.49 -4.76 -9.90
N PHE A 186 16.12 -5.62 -10.69
CA PHE A 186 16.58 -6.96 -10.28
C PHE A 186 18.10 -7.06 -10.16
N THR A 187 18.85 -6.31 -10.94
CA THR A 187 20.32 -6.42 -11.03
C THR A 187 21.06 -5.35 -10.23
N GLY A 188 20.40 -4.26 -9.88
CA GLY A 188 21.00 -3.18 -9.10
C GLY A 188 21.40 -3.61 -7.66
N PRO A 189 22.27 -2.83 -6.99
CA PRO A 189 22.74 -3.13 -5.65
C PRO A 189 21.56 -3.28 -4.67
N ARG A 190 21.39 -4.45 -4.07
CA ARG A 190 20.29 -4.81 -3.16
C ARG A 190 18.87 -4.65 -3.73
N MET A 191 18.73 -4.34 -5.01
CA MET A 191 17.42 -4.11 -5.61
C MET A 191 16.60 -5.39 -5.70
N LEU A 192 17.21 -6.52 -6.08
CA LEU A 192 16.51 -7.83 -6.08
C LEU A 192 15.88 -8.13 -4.72
N TYR A 193 16.65 -7.95 -3.65
CA TYR A 193 16.18 -8.20 -2.29
C TYR A 193 14.96 -7.33 -1.94
N ARG A 194 15.05 -6.02 -2.22
CA ARG A 194 13.98 -5.03 -1.93
C ARG A 194 12.75 -5.29 -2.78
N THR A 195 12.95 -5.58 -4.06
CA THR A 195 11.85 -5.89 -5.00
C THR A 195 11.10 -7.15 -4.56
N LEU A 196 11.82 -8.23 -4.27
CA LEU A 196 11.22 -9.47 -3.78
C LEU A 196 10.54 -9.27 -2.42
N LEU A 197 11.18 -8.56 -1.49
CA LEU A 197 10.57 -8.28 -0.18
C LEU A 197 9.25 -7.53 -0.32
N GLY A 198 9.20 -6.49 -1.16
CA GLY A 198 7.96 -5.74 -1.39
C GLY A 198 6.87 -6.57 -2.08
N MET A 199 7.24 -7.41 -3.05
CA MET A 199 6.29 -8.35 -3.69
C MET A 199 5.75 -9.37 -2.68
N VAL A 200 6.61 -9.92 -1.82
CA VAL A 200 6.23 -10.88 -0.77
C VAL A 200 5.35 -10.23 0.28
N LEU A 201 5.63 -9.00 0.71
CA LEU A 201 4.78 -8.28 1.67
C LEU A 201 3.39 -7.98 1.09
N GLN A 202 3.31 -7.58 -0.18
CA GLN A 202 2.05 -7.31 -0.86
C GLN A 202 1.24 -8.60 -1.14
N ALA A 203 1.90 -9.67 -1.57
CA ALA A 203 1.28 -11.00 -1.66
C ALA A 203 0.83 -11.49 -0.27
N GLY A 204 1.69 -11.29 0.73
CA GLY A 204 1.44 -11.64 2.12
C GLY A 204 0.23 -10.95 2.71
N GLN A 205 -0.03 -9.68 2.37
CA GLN A 205 -1.24 -8.97 2.78
C GLN A 205 -2.49 -9.73 2.33
N GLN A 206 -2.51 -10.28 1.13
CA GLN A 206 -3.62 -11.08 0.63
C GLN A 206 -3.67 -12.45 1.33
N LEU A 207 -2.51 -13.09 1.52
CA LEU A 207 -2.38 -14.37 2.21
C LEU A 207 -2.65 -14.29 3.73
N THR A 208 -2.94 -13.11 4.29
CA THR A 208 -3.50 -13.01 5.65
C THR A 208 -4.87 -13.66 5.76
N GLY A 209 -5.64 -13.74 4.66
CA GLY A 209 -7.00 -14.28 4.64
C GLY A 209 -8.10 -13.25 4.92
N ALA A 210 -7.79 -11.95 5.02
CA ALA A 210 -8.82 -10.94 5.26
C ALA A 210 -9.89 -10.93 4.15
N ASN A 211 -9.48 -11.07 2.90
CA ASN A 211 -10.40 -11.10 1.76
C ASN A 211 -11.29 -12.34 1.72
N TYR A 212 -10.87 -13.45 2.32
CA TYR A 212 -11.75 -14.61 2.50
C TYR A 212 -13.01 -14.24 3.31
N PHE A 213 -12.85 -13.49 4.39
CA PHE A 213 -14.01 -13.01 5.17
C PHE A 213 -14.79 -11.90 4.48
N PHE A 214 -14.13 -11.00 3.76
CA PHE A 214 -14.83 -9.91 3.06
C PHE A 214 -15.62 -10.39 1.85
N TYR A 215 -15.15 -11.39 1.12
CA TYR A 215 -15.81 -11.89 -0.08
C TYR A 215 -16.87 -12.97 0.22
N TYR A 216 -16.58 -13.83 1.18
CA TYR A 216 -17.42 -14.99 1.49
C TYR A 216 -18.08 -14.93 2.88
N GLY A 217 -17.98 -13.79 3.56
CA GLY A 217 -18.51 -13.61 4.91
C GLY A 217 -19.99 -13.94 5.04
N THR A 218 -20.83 -13.51 4.08
CA THR A 218 -22.26 -13.84 4.06
C THR A 218 -22.50 -15.34 3.99
N THR A 219 -21.77 -16.05 3.14
CA THR A 219 -21.89 -17.51 2.97
C THR A 219 -21.37 -18.25 4.20
N ILE A 220 -20.22 -17.83 4.74
CA ILE A 220 -19.61 -18.45 5.93
C ILE A 220 -20.52 -18.30 7.14
N PHE A 221 -21.08 -17.13 7.37
CA PHE A 221 -21.90 -16.86 8.54
C PHE A 221 -23.34 -17.36 8.41
N SER A 222 -23.89 -17.48 7.21
CA SER A 222 -25.15 -18.19 7.02
C SER A 222 -25.03 -19.66 7.42
N ALA A 223 -23.89 -20.29 7.15
CA ALA A 223 -23.59 -21.65 7.56
C ALA A 223 -23.38 -21.83 9.08
N THR A 224 -23.23 -20.75 9.86
CA THR A 224 -23.16 -20.80 11.34
C THR A 224 -24.53 -20.70 12.02
N GLY A 225 -25.63 -20.69 11.25
CA GLY A 225 -26.99 -20.65 11.80
C GLY A 225 -27.50 -19.26 12.17
N LEU A 226 -26.85 -18.20 11.71
CA LEU A 226 -27.33 -16.84 11.90
C LEU A 226 -28.48 -16.51 10.95
N GLU A 227 -29.56 -15.93 11.47
CA GLU A 227 -30.74 -15.57 10.71
C GLU A 227 -30.46 -14.57 9.57
N ASN A 228 -29.44 -13.70 9.72
CA ASN A 228 -29.13 -12.66 8.74
C ASN A 228 -27.62 -12.45 8.55
N SER A 229 -27.07 -13.11 7.54
CA SER A 229 -25.65 -13.03 7.18
C SER A 229 -25.18 -11.63 6.69
N TYR A 230 -26.09 -10.81 6.17
CA TYR A 230 -25.78 -9.43 5.78
C TYR A 230 -25.47 -8.56 7.00
N VAL A 231 -26.21 -8.74 8.10
CA VAL A 231 -25.97 -8.02 9.36
C VAL A 231 -24.56 -8.31 9.87
N THR A 232 -24.11 -9.55 9.81
CA THR A 232 -22.74 -9.92 10.21
C THR A 232 -21.69 -9.25 9.34
N SER A 233 -21.92 -9.16 8.03
CA SER A 233 -21.01 -8.44 7.12
C SER A 233 -20.92 -6.94 7.46
N ILE A 234 -22.05 -6.33 7.86
CA ILE A 234 -22.08 -4.94 8.34
C ILE A 234 -21.26 -4.78 9.63
N ILE A 235 -21.39 -5.74 10.56
CA ILE A 235 -20.60 -5.74 11.80
C ILE A 235 -19.11 -5.81 11.48
N LEU A 236 -18.69 -6.73 10.61
CA LEU A 236 -17.30 -6.84 10.18
C LEU A 236 -16.80 -5.57 9.49
N GLY A 237 -17.61 -4.99 8.63
CA GLY A 237 -17.31 -3.71 7.98
C GLY A 237 -17.15 -2.57 8.97
N THR A 238 -18.02 -2.50 9.98
CA THR A 238 -17.95 -1.49 11.06
C THR A 238 -16.67 -1.66 11.89
N VAL A 239 -16.37 -2.89 12.31
CA VAL A 239 -15.11 -3.20 13.01
C VAL A 239 -13.90 -2.80 12.17
N ASN A 240 -13.92 -3.10 10.86
CA ASN A 240 -12.85 -2.73 9.94
C ASN A 240 -12.64 -1.21 9.86
N VAL A 241 -13.70 -0.41 9.69
CA VAL A 241 -13.60 1.07 9.65
C VAL A 241 -13.06 1.63 10.96
N VAL A 242 -13.66 1.25 12.09
CA VAL A 242 -13.24 1.75 13.41
C VAL A 242 -11.79 1.37 13.72
N ALA A 243 -11.42 0.12 13.45
CA ALA A 243 -10.07 -0.36 13.68
C ALA A 243 -9.06 0.30 12.72
N THR A 244 -9.44 0.63 11.48
CA THR A 244 -8.57 1.34 10.55
C THR A 244 -8.28 2.77 11.03
N ILE A 245 -9.25 3.48 11.59
CA ILE A 245 -9.02 4.81 12.19
C ILE A 245 -7.97 4.70 13.31
N PHE A 246 -8.09 3.70 14.18
CA PHE A 246 -7.07 3.43 15.21
C PHE A 246 -5.74 3.01 14.59
N GLY A 247 -5.76 2.27 13.48
CA GLY A 247 -4.60 1.85 12.73
C GLY A 247 -3.74 3.01 12.23
N LEU A 248 -4.34 4.14 11.84
CA LEU A 248 -3.60 5.35 11.45
C LEU A 248 -2.70 5.84 12.60
N TRP A 249 -3.19 5.79 13.84
CA TRP A 249 -2.40 6.12 15.01
C TRP A 249 -1.27 5.09 15.26
N VAL A 250 -1.55 3.79 15.06
CA VAL A 250 -0.55 2.72 15.21
C VAL A 250 0.61 2.88 14.23
N VAL A 251 0.31 3.22 12.97
CA VAL A 251 1.33 3.48 11.92
C VAL A 251 2.35 4.52 12.36
N GLU A 252 1.90 5.60 13.01
CA GLU A 252 2.78 6.68 13.42
C GLU A 252 3.54 6.40 14.74
N ASN A 253 2.92 5.69 15.67
CA ASN A 253 3.40 5.60 17.05
C ASN A 253 4.11 4.30 17.42
N VAL A 254 3.73 3.15 16.83
CA VAL A 254 4.27 1.83 17.27
C VAL A 254 5.53 1.42 16.51
N GLY A 255 5.65 1.80 15.25
CA GLY A 255 6.70 1.33 14.34
C GLY A 255 6.19 0.19 13.44
N ARG A 256 6.75 0.16 12.21
CA ARG A 256 6.22 -0.69 11.13
C ARG A 256 6.47 -2.16 11.38
N ARG A 257 7.71 -2.52 11.68
CA ARG A 257 8.15 -3.91 11.90
C ARG A 257 7.46 -4.55 13.09
N LYS A 258 7.43 -3.86 14.24
CA LYS A 258 6.79 -4.33 15.48
C LYS A 258 5.29 -4.58 15.28
N ALA A 259 4.58 -3.61 14.70
CA ALA A 259 3.14 -3.71 14.49
C ALA A 259 2.79 -4.88 13.55
N MET A 260 3.55 -5.09 12.47
CA MET A 260 3.33 -6.21 11.56
C MET A 260 3.54 -7.57 12.21
N MET A 261 4.58 -7.74 13.05
CA MET A 261 4.82 -9.00 13.77
C MET A 261 3.71 -9.29 14.77
N VAL A 262 3.35 -8.31 15.61
CA VAL A 262 2.28 -8.49 16.60
C VAL A 262 0.94 -8.77 15.90
N GLY A 263 0.64 -8.03 14.83
CA GLY A 263 -0.56 -8.25 14.03
C GLY A 263 -0.61 -9.66 13.43
N ALA A 264 0.48 -10.12 12.81
CA ALA A 264 0.55 -11.47 12.23
C ALA A 264 0.35 -12.58 13.29
N ALA A 265 1.01 -12.48 14.44
CA ALA A 265 0.85 -13.44 15.52
C ALA A 265 -0.57 -13.48 16.06
N TRP A 266 -1.18 -12.32 16.28
CA TRP A 266 -2.56 -12.20 16.75
C TRP A 266 -3.56 -12.76 15.75
N MET A 267 -3.43 -12.39 14.48
CA MET A 267 -4.30 -12.89 13.40
C MET A 267 -4.17 -14.41 13.23
N ALA A 268 -2.95 -14.96 13.31
CA ALA A 268 -2.72 -16.41 13.25
C ALA A 268 -3.46 -17.12 14.38
N MET A 269 -3.35 -16.63 15.61
CA MET A 269 -4.07 -17.16 16.78
C MET A 269 -5.59 -17.15 16.55
N CYS A 270 -6.14 -16.03 16.07
CA CYS A 270 -7.58 -15.92 15.79
C CYS A 270 -8.03 -16.93 14.74
N LEU A 271 -7.26 -17.13 13.68
CA LEU A 271 -7.59 -18.10 12.61
C LEU A 271 -7.45 -19.55 13.06
N PHE A 272 -6.48 -19.89 13.93
CA PHE A 272 -6.41 -21.22 14.53
C PHE A 272 -7.69 -21.52 15.32
N ILE A 273 -8.11 -20.58 16.19
CA ILE A 273 -9.33 -20.77 16.98
C ILE A 273 -10.56 -20.85 16.09
N TYR A 274 -10.70 -19.96 15.12
CA TYR A 274 -11.79 -19.97 14.14
C TYR A 274 -11.89 -21.31 13.42
N SER A 275 -10.76 -21.83 12.89
CA SER A 275 -10.74 -23.07 12.11
C SER A 275 -11.07 -24.29 12.95
N PHE A 276 -10.50 -24.41 14.16
CA PHE A 276 -10.76 -25.55 15.03
C PHE A 276 -12.19 -25.53 15.58
N VAL A 277 -12.71 -24.38 15.97
CA VAL A 277 -14.09 -24.26 16.44
C VAL A 277 -15.07 -24.55 15.31
N GLY A 278 -14.82 -24.02 14.12
CA GLY A 278 -15.68 -24.30 12.94
C GLY A 278 -15.66 -25.76 12.50
N GLN A 279 -14.50 -26.43 12.63
CA GLN A 279 -14.37 -27.82 12.19
C GLN A 279 -14.95 -28.82 13.21
N TYR A 280 -14.70 -28.62 14.50
CA TYR A 280 -14.99 -29.61 15.54
C TYR A 280 -16.08 -29.16 16.52
N GLY A 281 -16.37 -27.87 16.62
CA GLY A 281 -17.35 -27.32 17.54
C GLY A 281 -18.70 -27.02 16.91
N LEU A 282 -18.77 -26.83 15.59
CA LEU A 282 -20.00 -26.51 14.88
C LEU A 282 -20.65 -27.77 14.31
N ASP A 283 -21.93 -28.01 14.63
CA ASP A 283 -22.73 -29.03 13.93
C ASP A 283 -23.16 -28.51 12.57
N ARG A 284 -22.58 -29.07 11.52
CA ARG A 284 -22.80 -28.63 10.13
C ARG A 284 -24.20 -28.97 9.62
N ASN A 285 -24.81 -30.05 10.13
CA ASN A 285 -26.14 -30.50 9.71
C ASN A 285 -27.25 -29.70 10.40
N ALA A 286 -26.98 -29.21 11.59
CA ALA A 286 -27.88 -28.42 12.42
C ALA A 286 -27.14 -27.28 13.14
N PRO A 287 -26.66 -26.26 12.44
CA PRO A 287 -25.82 -25.19 13.06
C PRO A 287 -26.52 -24.46 14.20
N GLN A 288 -27.86 -24.41 14.17
CA GLN A 288 -28.70 -23.79 15.20
C GLN A 288 -28.64 -24.53 16.55
N THR A 289 -28.16 -25.77 16.59
CA THR A 289 -27.98 -26.53 17.84
C THR A 289 -26.70 -26.16 18.57
N THR A 290 -25.75 -25.49 17.89
CA THR A 290 -24.44 -25.07 18.44
C THR A 290 -24.19 -23.56 18.31
N PRO A 291 -25.08 -22.69 18.83
CA PRO A 291 -24.98 -21.24 18.66
C PRO A 291 -23.71 -20.67 19.33
N ALA A 292 -23.22 -21.31 20.39
CA ALA A 292 -21.99 -20.90 21.05
C ALA A 292 -20.76 -20.98 20.14
N ALA A 293 -20.65 -22.04 19.33
CA ALA A 293 -19.57 -22.19 18.35
C ALA A 293 -19.62 -21.10 17.28
N GLY A 294 -20.81 -20.82 16.72
CA GLY A 294 -21.02 -19.75 15.76
C GLY A 294 -20.63 -18.37 16.31
N ASN A 295 -21.04 -18.06 17.54
CA ASN A 295 -20.71 -16.80 18.21
C ASN A 295 -19.19 -16.65 18.42
N VAL A 296 -18.50 -17.71 18.86
CA VAL A 296 -17.05 -17.72 19.01
C VAL A 296 -16.37 -17.43 17.67
N MET A 297 -16.80 -18.07 16.60
CA MET A 297 -16.25 -17.83 15.27
C MET A 297 -16.39 -16.38 14.84
N ILE A 298 -17.54 -15.74 15.09
CA ILE A 298 -17.78 -14.32 14.76
C ILE A 298 -16.87 -13.42 15.58
N VAL A 299 -16.76 -13.65 16.90
CA VAL A 299 -15.91 -12.85 17.78
C VAL A 299 -14.45 -12.91 17.31
N PHE A 300 -13.93 -14.11 17.05
CA PHE A 300 -12.54 -14.25 16.60
C PHE A 300 -12.33 -13.72 15.19
N THR A 301 -13.34 -13.75 14.32
CA THR A 301 -13.28 -13.06 13.02
C THR A 301 -13.24 -11.53 13.20
N CYS A 302 -14.04 -10.96 14.10
CA CYS A 302 -13.99 -9.52 14.40
C CYS A 302 -12.62 -9.12 14.98
N LEU A 303 -12.05 -9.89 15.89
CA LEU A 303 -10.71 -9.66 16.46
C LEU A 303 -9.62 -9.79 15.39
N PHE A 304 -9.75 -10.74 14.46
CA PHE A 304 -8.86 -10.88 13.32
C PHE A 304 -8.92 -9.65 12.40
N ILE A 305 -10.13 -9.22 12.01
CA ILE A 305 -10.32 -8.04 11.15
C ILE A 305 -9.80 -6.77 11.84
N ALA A 306 -10.02 -6.61 13.15
CA ALA A 306 -9.48 -5.48 13.90
C ALA A 306 -7.94 -5.46 13.87
N ALA A 307 -7.28 -6.61 14.04
CA ALA A 307 -5.83 -6.72 13.94
C ALA A 307 -5.33 -6.44 12.51
N PHE A 308 -6.00 -6.97 11.50
CA PHE A 308 -5.68 -6.68 10.08
C PHE A 308 -5.78 -5.19 9.79
N ALA A 309 -6.90 -4.56 10.15
CA ALA A 309 -7.18 -3.16 9.88
C ALA A 309 -6.21 -2.20 10.59
N THR A 310 -5.70 -2.59 11.75
CA THR A 310 -4.72 -1.78 12.51
C THR A 310 -3.28 -2.00 12.08
N THR A 311 -2.96 -3.10 11.41
CA THR A 311 -1.58 -3.48 11.10
C THR A 311 -1.38 -3.75 9.60
N TRP A 312 -1.66 -4.96 9.13
CA TRP A 312 -1.35 -5.42 7.77
C TRP A 312 -2.10 -4.65 6.67
N GLY A 313 -3.29 -4.13 6.95
CA GLY A 313 -4.05 -3.31 6.01
C GLY A 313 -3.27 -2.06 5.56
N PRO A 314 -3.03 -1.10 6.44
CA PRO A 314 -2.37 0.16 6.10
C PRO A 314 -0.85 0.06 6.00
N LEU A 315 -0.17 -0.73 6.85
CA LEU A 315 1.29 -0.73 6.98
C LEU A 315 2.00 -1.27 5.75
N VAL A 316 1.46 -2.28 5.07
CA VAL A 316 2.11 -2.85 3.87
C VAL A 316 2.25 -1.80 2.77
N TRP A 317 1.22 -0.96 2.55
CA TRP A 317 1.28 0.13 1.58
C TRP A 317 2.29 1.20 1.96
N ALA A 318 2.35 1.57 3.24
CA ALA A 318 3.32 2.52 3.75
C ALA A 318 4.76 1.99 3.58
N ILE A 319 5.01 0.75 3.99
CA ILE A 319 6.33 0.11 3.90
C ILE A 319 6.81 0.00 2.46
N VAL A 320 5.95 -0.45 1.54
CA VAL A 320 6.30 -0.57 0.12
C VAL A 320 6.60 0.80 -0.49
N GLY A 321 5.92 1.86 -0.04
CA GLY A 321 6.22 3.24 -0.42
C GLY A 321 7.57 3.75 0.10
N GLU A 322 8.03 3.24 1.25
CA GLU A 322 9.30 3.60 1.89
C GLU A 322 10.49 2.71 1.43
N LEU A 323 10.18 1.50 0.93
CA LEU A 323 11.18 0.44 0.65
C LEU A 323 12.11 0.77 -0.51
N TYR A 324 11.66 1.51 -1.51
CA TYR A 324 12.37 1.68 -2.78
C TYR A 324 13.03 3.05 -2.92
N PRO A 325 14.26 3.11 -3.51
CA PRO A 325 14.86 4.36 -3.90
C PRO A 325 13.94 5.15 -4.84
N ALA A 326 14.01 6.46 -4.81
CA ALA A 326 13.16 7.34 -5.61
C ALA A 326 13.18 6.97 -7.10
N ARG A 327 14.34 6.61 -7.61
CA ARG A 327 14.66 6.24 -8.98
C ARG A 327 13.83 5.06 -9.51
N TYR A 328 13.70 3.98 -8.72
CA TYR A 328 13.02 2.74 -9.13
C TYR A 328 11.64 2.58 -8.51
N ARG A 329 11.23 3.54 -7.66
CA ARG A 329 10.03 3.43 -6.82
C ARG A 329 8.77 3.11 -7.62
N ALA A 330 8.51 3.85 -8.71
CA ALA A 330 7.30 3.66 -9.50
C ALA A 330 7.20 2.24 -10.09
N THR A 331 8.29 1.74 -10.66
CA THR A 331 8.33 0.41 -11.27
C THR A 331 8.24 -0.70 -10.21
N CYS A 332 9.00 -0.58 -9.12
CA CYS A 332 8.98 -1.57 -8.02
C CYS A 332 7.63 -1.59 -7.29
N MET A 333 7.03 -0.42 -7.02
CA MET A 333 5.68 -0.34 -6.47
C MET A 333 4.64 -0.96 -7.41
N GLY A 334 4.77 -0.71 -8.72
CA GLY A 334 3.91 -1.33 -9.73
C GLY A 334 4.00 -2.85 -9.72
N LEU A 335 5.21 -3.40 -9.55
CA LEU A 335 5.45 -4.85 -9.46
C LEU A 335 4.87 -5.44 -8.16
N ALA A 336 5.10 -4.76 -7.04
CA ALA A 336 4.56 -5.14 -5.74
C ALA A 336 3.02 -5.12 -5.74
N THR A 337 2.41 -4.06 -6.31
CA THR A 337 0.96 -3.96 -6.48
C THR A 337 0.41 -5.05 -7.42
N ALA A 338 1.12 -5.39 -8.49
CA ALA A 338 0.74 -6.49 -9.37
C ALA A 338 0.74 -7.83 -8.63
N SER A 339 1.72 -8.07 -7.75
CA SER A 339 1.75 -9.24 -6.87
C SER A 339 0.54 -9.27 -5.93
N ASN A 340 0.16 -8.14 -5.34
CA ASN A 340 -1.04 -8.02 -4.50
C ASN A 340 -2.31 -8.46 -5.25
N TRP A 341 -2.55 -7.90 -6.43
CA TRP A 341 -3.73 -8.21 -7.24
C TRP A 341 -3.73 -9.64 -7.77
N LEU A 342 -2.56 -10.19 -8.11
CA LEU A 342 -2.44 -11.60 -8.52
C LEU A 342 -2.88 -12.54 -7.39
N PHE A 343 -2.36 -12.33 -6.17
CA PHE A 343 -2.75 -13.16 -5.03
C PHE A 343 -4.20 -12.91 -4.60
N ASN A 344 -4.72 -11.68 -4.74
CA ASN A 344 -6.13 -11.40 -4.56
C ASN A 344 -7.00 -12.23 -5.52
N PHE A 345 -6.64 -12.27 -6.80
CA PHE A 345 -7.33 -13.09 -7.80
C PHE A 345 -7.26 -14.58 -7.45
N ILE A 346 -6.08 -15.11 -7.12
CA ILE A 346 -5.89 -16.52 -6.77
C ILE A 346 -6.78 -16.89 -5.58
N ILE A 347 -6.78 -16.09 -4.52
CA ILE A 347 -7.62 -16.32 -3.34
C ILE A 347 -9.10 -16.27 -3.72
N SER A 348 -9.53 -15.23 -4.44
CA SER A 348 -10.94 -15.10 -4.84
C SER A 348 -11.41 -16.26 -5.73
N PHE A 349 -10.56 -16.73 -6.63
CA PHE A 349 -10.90 -17.81 -7.55
C PHE A 349 -10.88 -19.19 -6.86
N CYS A 350 -9.86 -19.45 -6.04
CA CYS A 350 -9.68 -20.77 -5.44
C CYS A 350 -10.50 -20.98 -4.18
N SER A 351 -10.91 -19.89 -3.47
CA SER A 351 -11.55 -20.02 -2.15
C SER A 351 -12.83 -20.84 -2.16
N THR A 352 -13.68 -20.68 -3.18
CA THR A 352 -14.91 -21.49 -3.29
C THR A 352 -14.58 -22.97 -3.44
N LEU A 353 -13.69 -23.31 -4.38
CA LEU A 353 -13.29 -24.68 -4.64
C LEU A 353 -12.66 -25.36 -3.41
N ILE A 354 -11.79 -24.63 -2.72
CA ILE A 354 -11.09 -25.14 -1.54
C ILE A 354 -12.03 -25.24 -0.35
N THR A 355 -12.93 -24.26 -0.16
CA THR A 355 -13.87 -24.26 0.96
C THR A 355 -14.88 -25.39 0.86
N ASP A 356 -15.29 -25.76 -0.36
CA ASP A 356 -16.21 -26.89 -0.58
C ASP A 356 -15.58 -28.23 -0.15
N GLU A 357 -14.27 -28.39 -0.31
CA GLU A 357 -13.56 -29.63 0.05
C GLU A 357 -13.15 -29.66 1.54
N ILE A 358 -12.47 -28.61 2.04
CA ILE A 358 -11.87 -28.62 3.37
C ILE A 358 -12.60 -27.75 4.40
N ASN A 359 -13.66 -27.06 3.99
CA ASN A 359 -14.53 -26.25 4.84
C ASN A 359 -13.75 -25.22 5.70
N TYR A 360 -14.01 -25.18 7.03
CA TYR A 360 -13.37 -24.24 7.95
C TYR A 360 -11.86 -24.46 8.14
N LEU A 361 -11.32 -25.62 7.76
CA LEU A 361 -9.88 -25.88 7.78
C LEU A 361 -9.11 -25.00 6.77
N TYR A 362 -9.82 -24.40 5.81
CA TYR A 362 -9.19 -23.41 4.92
C TYR A 362 -8.58 -22.22 5.69
N GLY A 363 -9.15 -21.85 6.81
CA GLY A 363 -8.55 -20.85 7.71
C GLY A 363 -7.14 -21.23 8.21
N LEU A 364 -6.81 -22.53 8.32
CA LEU A 364 -5.45 -22.95 8.70
C LEU A 364 -4.42 -22.62 7.63
N VAL A 365 -4.78 -22.62 6.35
CA VAL A 365 -3.87 -22.22 5.27
C VAL A 365 -3.40 -20.77 5.48
N PHE A 366 -4.35 -19.88 5.82
CA PHE A 366 -4.02 -18.48 6.14
C PHE A 366 -3.28 -18.34 7.47
N ALA A 367 -3.64 -19.14 8.47
CA ALA A 367 -2.93 -19.14 9.76
C ALA A 367 -1.45 -19.53 9.61
N VAL A 368 -1.15 -20.57 8.84
CA VAL A 368 0.23 -20.99 8.53
C VAL A 368 0.94 -19.90 7.71
N SER A 369 0.26 -19.30 6.73
CA SER A 369 0.82 -18.18 5.96
C SER A 369 1.19 -17.01 6.87
N LEU A 370 0.37 -16.67 7.88
CA LEU A 370 0.68 -15.62 8.86
C LEU A 370 1.89 -15.94 9.72
N VAL A 371 2.07 -17.21 10.12
CA VAL A 371 3.29 -17.63 10.83
C VAL A 371 4.52 -17.45 9.95
N LEU A 372 4.44 -17.83 8.67
CA LEU A 372 5.55 -17.61 7.72
C LEU A 372 5.81 -16.11 7.52
N LEU A 373 4.77 -15.29 7.41
CA LEU A 373 4.88 -13.85 7.28
C LEU A 373 5.50 -13.20 8.53
N PHE A 374 5.16 -13.68 9.72
CA PHE A 374 5.84 -13.26 10.95
C PHE A 374 7.34 -13.52 10.87
N ILE A 375 7.74 -14.72 10.43
CA ILE A 375 9.15 -15.11 10.26
C ILE A 375 9.84 -14.21 9.21
N ILE A 376 9.18 -13.97 8.08
CA ILE A 376 9.72 -13.11 7.01
C ILE A 376 9.93 -11.68 7.54
N VAL A 377 8.95 -11.08 8.21
CA VAL A 377 9.07 -9.74 8.78
C VAL A 377 10.19 -9.70 9.85
N TYR A 378 10.31 -10.75 10.66
CA TYR A 378 11.33 -10.82 11.71
C TYR A 378 12.75 -10.83 11.14
N PHE A 379 13.02 -11.60 10.10
CA PHE A 379 14.38 -11.78 9.58
C PHE A 379 14.75 -10.83 8.43
N PHE A 380 13.77 -10.35 7.66
CA PHE A 380 14.05 -9.64 6.42
C PHE A 380 13.62 -8.17 6.42
N MET A 381 12.73 -7.74 7.30
CA MET A 381 12.25 -6.38 7.29
C MET A 381 13.01 -5.50 8.29
N ILE A 382 13.58 -4.37 7.82
CA ILE A 382 14.15 -3.34 8.70
C ILE A 382 13.04 -2.42 9.23
N GLU A 383 13.29 -1.80 10.41
CA GLU A 383 12.39 -0.79 10.97
C GLU A 383 12.59 0.56 10.27
N THR A 384 11.51 1.13 9.75
CA THR A 384 11.54 2.38 8.97
C THR A 384 10.95 3.58 9.73
N LYS A 385 10.43 3.38 10.95
CA LYS A 385 9.80 4.43 11.74
C LYS A 385 10.74 5.62 11.98
N GLY A 386 10.26 6.84 11.63
CA GLY A 386 10.97 8.08 11.90
C GLY A 386 12.22 8.29 11.07
N ARG A 387 12.40 7.50 9.99
CA ARG A 387 13.56 7.59 9.12
C ARG A 387 13.24 8.27 7.80
N SER A 388 14.22 8.97 7.26
CA SER A 388 14.13 9.50 5.90
C SER A 388 14.27 8.37 4.88
N LEU A 389 13.81 8.61 3.65
CA LEU A 389 13.93 7.63 2.57
C LEU A 389 15.39 7.35 2.22
N GLU A 390 16.24 8.35 2.37
CA GLU A 390 17.69 8.32 2.15
C GLU A 390 18.37 7.46 3.22
N GLU A 391 17.98 7.61 4.50
CA GLU A 391 18.47 6.76 5.58
C GLU A 391 18.08 5.30 5.37
N ILE A 392 16.83 5.04 4.96
CA ILE A 392 16.36 3.69 4.66
C ILE A 392 17.15 3.08 3.51
N ASP A 393 17.42 3.86 2.46
CA ASP A 393 18.25 3.42 1.34
C ASP A 393 19.67 3.03 1.81
N THR A 394 20.30 3.89 2.60
CA THR A 394 21.61 3.62 3.21
C THR A 394 21.58 2.35 4.06
N MET A 395 20.58 2.16 4.92
CA MET A 395 20.45 0.95 5.75
C MET A 395 20.44 -0.33 4.92
N TYR A 396 19.77 -0.34 3.77
CA TYR A 396 19.78 -1.49 2.85
C TYR A 396 21.15 -1.66 2.18
N MET A 397 21.79 -0.58 1.77
CA MET A 397 23.10 -0.64 1.10
C MET A 397 24.21 -1.17 2.02
N ILE A 398 24.26 -0.73 3.28
CA ILE A 398 25.25 -1.18 4.26
C ILE A 398 24.88 -2.48 4.99
N HIS A 399 23.78 -3.10 4.60
CA HIS A 399 23.35 -4.40 5.15
C HIS A 399 23.01 -4.37 6.66
N VAL A 400 22.33 -3.33 7.13
CA VAL A 400 21.88 -3.26 8.53
C VAL A 400 21.07 -4.52 8.87
N ASN A 401 21.42 -5.15 10.00
CA ASN A 401 20.70 -6.33 10.47
C ASN A 401 19.25 -5.96 10.82
N PRO A 402 18.23 -6.60 10.22
CA PRO A 402 16.82 -6.30 10.47
C PRO A 402 16.44 -6.37 11.95
N ILE A 403 17.04 -7.30 12.72
CA ILE A 403 16.69 -7.51 14.14
C ILE A 403 17.11 -6.30 14.99
N THR A 404 18.24 -5.70 14.70
CA THR A 404 18.80 -4.55 15.45
C THR A 404 18.51 -3.21 14.78
N SER A 405 17.85 -3.19 13.63
CA SER A 405 17.62 -1.99 12.80
C SER A 405 16.92 -0.84 13.53
N SER A 406 16.08 -1.13 14.53
CA SER A 406 15.42 -0.10 15.34
C SER A 406 16.38 0.73 16.20
N LYS A 407 17.58 0.21 16.50
CA LYS A 407 18.61 0.86 17.31
C LYS A 407 19.72 1.47 16.46
N TRP A 408 19.67 1.32 15.14
CA TRP A 408 20.67 1.86 14.26
C TRP A 408 20.65 3.39 14.29
N ASP A 409 21.82 4.02 14.37
CA ASP A 409 22.00 5.47 14.42
C ASP A 409 22.91 5.90 13.25
N PRO A 410 22.48 6.87 12.41
CA PRO A 410 23.32 7.43 11.35
C PRO A 410 24.68 7.94 11.83
N SER A 411 24.77 8.45 13.07
CA SER A 411 26.03 8.92 13.66
C SER A 411 27.09 7.83 13.85
N SER A 412 26.68 6.56 13.81
CA SER A 412 27.63 5.43 13.85
C SER A 412 28.51 5.36 12.61
N LEU A 413 28.03 5.83 11.47
CA LEU A 413 28.79 5.87 10.21
C LEU A 413 29.94 6.87 10.24
N GLN A 414 29.79 7.97 10.98
CA GLN A 414 30.87 8.95 11.19
C GLN A 414 31.99 8.38 12.07
N LYS A 415 31.64 7.57 13.09
CA LYS A 415 32.61 6.98 14.01
C LYS A 415 33.48 5.91 13.34
N ASP A 416 32.93 5.19 12.37
CA ASP A 416 33.63 4.11 11.68
C ASP A 416 34.44 4.61 10.46
N GLY A 417 34.50 5.93 10.20
CA GLY A 417 35.26 6.54 9.09
C GLY A 417 34.78 6.11 7.69
N LEU A 418 33.58 5.48 7.62
CA LEU A 418 33.11 4.82 6.42
C LEU A 418 32.41 5.75 5.43
N VAL A 419 31.93 6.93 5.84
CA VAL A 419 31.25 7.86 4.93
C VAL A 419 31.29 9.29 5.44
N ASP A 420 31.65 10.23 4.55
CA ASP A 420 31.38 11.63 4.67
C ASP A 420 29.86 11.90 4.58
N THR A 421 29.26 12.44 5.62
CA THR A 421 27.80 12.66 5.67
C THR A 421 27.30 13.57 4.56
N ASP A 422 28.14 14.48 4.05
CA ASP A 422 27.80 15.32 2.90
C ASP A 422 27.66 14.52 1.61
N ARG A 423 28.31 13.36 1.49
CA ARG A 423 28.16 12.43 0.36
C ARG A 423 26.95 11.51 0.47
N LEU A 424 26.42 11.28 1.67
CA LEU A 424 25.14 10.56 1.85
C LEU A 424 23.96 11.34 1.26
N HIS A 425 24.03 12.65 1.30
CA HIS A 425 23.05 13.53 0.68
C HIS A 425 23.20 13.63 -0.86
N MET A 426 24.39 13.32 -1.40
CA MET A 426 24.68 13.35 -2.84
C MET A 426 24.64 11.98 -3.53
N GLY A 427 24.52 10.89 -2.79
CA GLY A 427 24.82 9.53 -3.27
C GLY A 427 23.67 8.71 -3.82
N ALA A 428 22.68 9.30 -4.51
CA ALA A 428 21.73 8.52 -5.32
C ALA A 428 22.32 8.05 -6.68
N GLY A 429 23.58 8.36 -6.96
CA GLY A 429 24.31 7.89 -8.14
C GLY A 429 25.18 6.68 -7.79
N GLY A 430 24.72 5.48 -8.25
CA GLY A 430 25.35 4.19 -7.96
C GLY A 430 26.84 4.08 -8.31
N ARG A 431 27.71 4.48 -7.41
CA ARG A 431 29.11 4.05 -7.41
C ARG A 431 29.32 3.03 -6.29
N THR A 432 29.59 1.81 -6.67
CA THR A 432 30.23 0.81 -5.80
C THR A 432 31.63 1.34 -5.49
N PHE A 433 31.88 1.73 -4.25
CA PHE A 433 33.25 2.03 -3.81
C PHE A 433 34.07 0.75 -3.86
N SER A 434 35.09 0.69 -4.77
CA SER A 434 36.05 -0.39 -4.77
C SER A 434 36.96 -0.25 -3.55
N LYS A 435 37.44 -1.34 -2.98
CA LYS A 435 38.43 -1.34 -1.88
C LYS A 435 39.71 -0.52 -2.18
N ALA A 436 39.99 -0.22 -3.46
CA ALA A 436 41.13 0.53 -3.91
C ALA A 436 40.97 2.03 -3.68
N GLU A 437 39.73 2.59 -3.70
CA GLU A 437 39.49 4.00 -3.41
C GLU A 437 39.56 4.32 -1.89
N GLN A 438 39.35 3.31 -1.04
CA GLN A 438 39.47 3.43 0.42
C GLN A 438 40.96 3.58 0.90
N ALA A 439 41.91 3.10 0.12
CA ALA A 439 43.33 3.17 0.46
C ALA A 439 44.02 4.47 0.02
N GLY A 440 43.40 5.27 -0.81
CA GLY A 440 43.98 6.51 -1.39
C GLY A 440 43.77 7.79 -0.59
N THR A 441 42.98 7.80 0.48
CA THR A 441 42.64 9.02 1.24
C THR A 441 43.40 9.21 2.56
N HIS A 442 44.41 8.40 2.86
CA HIS A 442 45.34 8.62 3.96
C HIS A 442 46.62 9.31 3.46
N GLY A 443 46.55 10.61 3.30
CA GLY A 443 47.75 11.40 3.01
C GLY A 443 47.44 12.81 2.52
N GLY A 444 47.08 13.68 3.40
CA GLY A 444 46.96 15.11 3.07
C GLY A 444 46.39 15.92 4.22
N ILE A 445 47.23 16.14 5.23
CA ILE A 445 46.99 17.18 6.25
C ILE A 445 47.15 18.52 5.54
N LEU A 446 46.09 19.27 5.35
CA LEU A 446 46.14 20.67 5.00
C LEU A 446 46.15 21.47 6.30
N GLU A 447 47.31 22.12 6.56
CA GLU A 447 47.49 23.14 7.60
C GLU A 447 46.53 24.31 7.37
N PRO A 448 46.00 24.93 8.44
CA PRO A 448 45.16 26.11 8.31
C PRO A 448 46.03 27.34 7.89
N ALA A 449 45.65 28.00 6.80
CA ALA A 449 46.24 29.25 6.36
C ALA A 449 46.03 30.36 7.41
N GLU A 450 47.11 30.85 7.99
CA GLU A 450 47.14 32.04 8.84
C GLU A 450 46.60 33.26 8.08
N ARG A 451 45.63 33.92 8.67
CA ARG A 451 45.19 35.27 8.28
C ARG A 451 46.30 36.24 8.63
N ASN A 452 46.98 36.76 7.66
CA ASN A 452 47.78 37.99 7.81
C ASN A 452 46.83 39.21 7.78
N GLU A 453 46.55 39.75 8.94
CA GLU A 453 46.22 41.17 9.10
C GLU A 453 47.56 41.94 9.00
N ASN A 454 47.68 42.76 7.95
CA ASN A 454 48.29 44.12 8.02
C ASN A 454 48.49 44.68 6.60
N GLN A 455 48.12 45.95 6.53
CA GLN A 455 48.56 47.04 5.66
C GLN A 455 47.53 47.52 4.59
N VAL A 456 47.13 48.70 5.00
CA VAL A 456 46.84 50.01 4.42
C VAL A 456 45.45 50.11 3.76
#